data_e12785c53c5a6a0c26f471301112d0c8
#
_entry.id   e12785c53c5a6a0c26f471301112d0c8
#
_cell.length_a   1.000
_cell.length_b   1.000
_cell.length_c   1.000
_cell.angle_alpha   90.00
_cell.angle_beta   90.00
_cell.angle_gamma   90.00
#
_symmetry.space_group_name_H-M   'P 1'
#
loop_
_entity.id
_entity.type
_entity.pdbx_description
1 polymer ?
#
loop_
_entity_poly.entity_id
_entity_poly.type
_entity_poly.pdbx_seq_one_letter_code
_entity_poly.pdbx_strand_id
1 'polypeptide(L)'
;LSRRQRQMCIRDSYQPVYELKGLAGAVYEITVAEDIITPDGTLRYAKGEVVDTVTTDENGLAKSKELYLGKYTVVEITAPEGMVINKEAHEVELTYAGQEVSVTETATSFVNDRQKVTVSLEKTIEKNDIFNIGNGDEMKNISFGLFAAEELVSASGTSIPADGLIEIISLSENGKAVIKTEIPFGSYYVKELATDEHLSLIHI
;
A
#
# COMPACT_ATOMS: atom_id res chain seq x y z
N LEU A 1 -24.25 22.46 -39.60
CA LEU A 1 -24.38 22.05 -38.20
C LEU A 1 -22.95 21.83 -37.64
N SER A 2 -22.49 22.81 -36.84
CA SER A 2 -21.19 22.76 -36.19
C SER A 2 -21.12 21.56 -35.23
N ARG A 3 -20.13 20.66 -35.42
CA ARG A 3 -19.71 19.70 -34.42
C ARG A 3 -19.16 20.52 -33.24
N ARG A 4 -19.97 20.69 -32.20
CA ARG A 4 -19.45 21.07 -30.90
C ARG A 4 -18.60 19.91 -30.44
N GLN A 5 -17.29 20.06 -30.52
CA GLN A 5 -16.36 19.28 -29.72
C GLN A 5 -16.84 19.41 -28.28
N ARG A 6 -17.30 18.32 -27.71
CA ARG A 6 -17.45 18.23 -26.24
C ARG A 6 -16.05 18.31 -25.68
N GLN A 7 -15.65 19.50 -25.32
CA GLN A 7 -14.53 19.72 -24.43
C GLN A 7 -14.93 19.02 -23.13
N MET A 8 -14.41 17.82 -22.93
CA MET A 8 -14.54 17.11 -21.68
C MET A 8 -13.89 18.01 -20.64
N CYS A 9 -14.69 18.64 -19.79
CA CYS A 9 -14.20 19.39 -18.66
C CYS A 9 -13.47 18.42 -17.74
N ILE A 10 -12.15 18.33 -17.88
CA ILE A 10 -11.24 17.63 -16.99
C ILE A 10 -11.15 18.47 -15.72
N ARG A 11 -12.18 18.48 -14.89
CA ARG A 11 -12.21 19.31 -13.68
C ARG A 11 -12.07 18.53 -12.38
N ASP A 12 -12.35 17.23 -12.39
CA ASP A 12 -12.36 16.46 -11.14
C ASP A 12 -11.57 15.15 -11.33
N SER A 13 -10.27 15.20 -11.01
CA SER A 13 -9.50 13.99 -10.81
C SER A 13 -9.82 13.43 -9.42
N TYR A 14 -10.10 12.15 -9.35
CA TYR A 14 -10.29 11.45 -8.08
C TYR A 14 -8.94 11.27 -7.38
N GLN A 15 -8.92 11.53 -6.09
CA GLN A 15 -7.73 11.31 -5.26
C GLN A 15 -7.99 10.16 -4.29
N PRO A 16 -7.13 9.14 -4.26
CA PRO A 16 -7.23 8.08 -3.26
C PRO A 16 -7.10 8.64 -1.84
N VAL A 17 -7.95 8.19 -0.94
CA VAL A 17 -7.91 8.51 0.49
C VAL A 17 -7.40 7.30 1.26
N TYR A 18 -6.46 7.51 2.17
CA TYR A 18 -5.87 6.46 2.99
C TYR A 18 -6.13 6.73 4.46
N GLU A 19 -6.54 5.70 5.19
CA GLU A 19 -6.86 5.76 6.60
C GLU A 19 -6.12 4.67 7.37
N LEU A 20 -5.79 4.96 8.64
CA LEU A 20 -5.29 3.93 9.55
C LEU A 20 -6.45 3.09 10.05
N LYS A 21 -6.39 1.79 9.82
CA LYS A 21 -7.38 0.81 10.27
C LYS A 21 -6.67 -0.45 10.72
N GLY A 22 -7.23 -1.12 11.74
CA GLY A 22 -6.81 -2.47 12.09
C GLY A 22 -7.01 -3.43 10.93
N LEU A 23 -6.05 -4.31 10.69
CA LEU A 23 -6.04 -5.27 9.59
C LEU A 23 -5.95 -6.69 10.11
N ALA A 24 -6.77 -7.58 9.55
CA ALA A 24 -6.70 -9.00 9.81
C ALA A 24 -5.52 -9.66 9.07
N GLY A 25 -5.03 -10.77 9.61
CA GLY A 25 -4.08 -11.63 8.92
C GLY A 25 -2.61 -11.30 9.12
N ALA A 26 -2.27 -10.29 9.94
CA ALA A 26 -0.90 -10.14 10.41
C ALA A 26 -0.57 -11.28 11.39
N VAL A 27 0.57 -11.93 11.20
CA VAL A 27 1.02 -13.02 12.07
C VAL A 27 2.27 -12.58 12.82
N TYR A 28 2.21 -12.72 14.15
CA TYR A 28 3.31 -12.38 15.05
C TYR A 28 3.82 -13.62 15.77
N GLU A 29 5.13 -13.72 15.86
CA GLU A 29 5.82 -14.71 16.66
C GLU A 29 6.25 -14.09 17.97
N ILE A 30 6.02 -14.80 19.09
CA ILE A 30 6.41 -14.39 20.43
C ILE A 30 7.51 -15.32 20.90
N THR A 31 8.70 -14.77 21.12
CA THR A 31 9.88 -15.49 21.60
C THR A 31 10.29 -15.01 22.98
N VAL A 32 10.97 -15.87 23.71
CA VAL A 32 11.51 -15.55 25.05
C VAL A 32 12.80 -14.76 24.91
N ALA A 33 12.85 -13.56 25.51
CA ALA A 33 14.03 -12.68 25.45
C ALA A 33 15.16 -13.09 26.41
N GLU A 34 14.82 -13.76 27.52
CA GLU A 34 15.74 -14.28 28.53
C GLU A 34 15.16 -15.54 29.16
N ASP A 35 16.00 -16.40 29.76
CA ASP A 35 15.51 -17.61 30.44
C ASP A 35 14.45 -17.25 31.50
N ILE A 36 13.31 -17.91 31.46
CA ILE A 36 12.21 -17.73 32.43
C ILE A 36 12.22 -18.83 33.44
N ILE A 37 12.62 -18.49 34.68
CA ILE A 37 12.72 -19.40 35.81
C ILE A 37 11.68 -18.99 36.87
N THR A 38 10.82 -19.91 37.26
CA THR A 38 9.82 -19.66 38.30
C THR A 38 10.46 -19.72 39.70
N PRO A 39 9.82 -19.13 40.74
CA PRO A 39 10.38 -19.06 42.10
C PRO A 39 10.76 -20.42 42.72
N ASP A 40 10.22 -21.51 42.22
CA ASP A 40 10.57 -22.89 42.61
C ASP A 40 11.87 -23.38 41.96
N GLY A 41 12.56 -22.55 41.19
CA GLY A 41 13.80 -22.89 40.51
C GLY A 41 13.60 -23.64 39.18
N THR A 42 12.36 -23.80 38.71
CA THR A 42 12.06 -24.52 37.47
C THR A 42 12.23 -23.60 36.26
N LEU A 43 13.07 -24.03 35.29
CA LEU A 43 13.14 -23.40 33.97
C LEU A 43 11.85 -23.69 33.21
N ARG A 44 11.07 -22.66 32.87
CA ARG A 44 9.82 -22.78 32.13
C ARG A 44 10.01 -22.60 30.62
N TYR A 45 10.81 -21.60 30.25
CA TYR A 45 11.17 -21.33 28.87
C TYR A 45 12.64 -20.94 28.79
N ALA A 46 13.32 -21.45 27.78
CA ALA A 46 14.68 -21.03 27.47
C ALA A 46 14.69 -19.79 26.59
N LYS A 47 15.72 -18.94 26.69
CA LYS A 47 15.94 -17.81 25.81
C LYS A 47 15.90 -18.22 24.34
N GLY A 48 15.13 -17.48 23.52
CA GLY A 48 14.97 -17.73 22.09
C GLY A 48 13.93 -18.79 21.75
N GLU A 49 13.27 -19.40 22.76
CA GLU A 49 12.17 -20.33 22.54
C GLU A 49 10.94 -19.57 22.02
N VAL A 50 10.30 -20.09 20.95
CA VAL A 50 9.01 -19.61 20.46
C VAL A 50 7.92 -20.14 21.35
N VAL A 51 7.23 -19.25 22.03
CA VAL A 51 6.19 -19.63 23.00
C VAL A 51 4.79 -19.51 22.46
N ASP A 52 4.57 -18.63 21.48
CA ASP A 52 3.28 -18.48 20.84
C ASP A 52 3.40 -17.87 19.43
N THR A 53 2.37 -18.09 18.63
CA THR A 53 2.19 -17.43 17.33
C THR A 53 0.74 -16.99 17.26
N VAL A 54 0.52 -15.69 17.04
CA VAL A 54 -0.81 -15.10 17.06
C VAL A 54 -1.11 -14.41 15.73
N THR A 55 -2.39 -14.39 15.35
CA THR A 55 -2.86 -13.75 14.12
C THR A 55 -3.89 -12.70 14.48
N THR A 56 -3.81 -11.52 13.84
CA THR A 56 -4.78 -10.45 14.04
C THR A 56 -6.15 -10.78 13.45
N ASP A 57 -7.19 -10.38 14.20
CA ASP A 57 -8.59 -10.43 13.78
C ASP A 57 -8.96 -9.25 12.84
N GLU A 58 -10.25 -9.13 12.50
CA GLU A 58 -10.79 -8.08 11.63
C GLU A 58 -10.61 -6.65 12.19
N ASN A 59 -10.35 -6.51 13.49
CA ASN A 59 -10.08 -5.26 14.17
C ASN A 59 -8.57 -4.96 14.27
N GLY A 60 -7.72 -5.86 13.76
CA GLY A 60 -6.27 -5.77 13.90
C GLY A 60 -5.75 -6.16 15.28
N LEU A 61 -6.54 -6.90 16.06
CA LEU A 61 -6.19 -7.31 17.43
C LEU A 61 -5.77 -8.78 17.46
N ALA A 62 -4.72 -9.08 18.22
CA ALA A 62 -4.29 -10.42 18.52
C ALA A 62 -4.00 -10.54 20.02
N LYS A 63 -4.27 -11.71 20.61
CA LYS A 63 -3.97 -12.00 22.00
C LYS A 63 -3.26 -13.34 22.09
N SER A 64 -2.16 -13.36 22.84
CA SER A 64 -1.45 -14.61 23.15
C SER A 64 -2.23 -15.47 24.16
N LYS A 65 -1.87 -16.73 24.23
CA LYS A 65 -2.19 -17.56 25.39
C LYS A 65 -1.56 -16.99 26.66
N GLU A 66 -1.93 -17.53 27.80
CA GLU A 66 -1.29 -17.22 29.10
C GLU A 66 0.19 -17.64 29.08
N LEU A 67 1.05 -16.70 29.48
CA LEU A 67 2.50 -16.86 29.52
C LEU A 67 2.99 -16.63 30.97
N TYR A 68 4.18 -17.14 31.29
CA TYR A 68 4.84 -16.83 32.55
C TYR A 68 5.32 -15.40 32.59
N LEU A 69 5.49 -14.83 33.80
CA LEU A 69 6.12 -13.51 33.97
C LEU A 69 7.54 -13.54 33.41
N GLY A 70 7.94 -12.51 32.72
CA GLY A 70 9.25 -12.38 32.08
C GLY A 70 9.25 -11.50 30.85
N LYS A 71 10.37 -11.52 30.13
CA LYS A 71 10.58 -10.70 28.94
C LYS A 71 10.43 -11.50 27.66
N TYR A 72 9.73 -10.91 26.72
CA TYR A 72 9.42 -11.50 25.44
C TYR A 72 9.75 -10.53 24.32
N THR A 73 10.00 -11.08 23.15
CA THR A 73 10.16 -10.33 21.91
C THR A 73 9.04 -10.72 20.95
N VAL A 74 8.35 -9.72 20.42
CA VAL A 74 7.28 -9.90 19.44
C VAL A 74 7.77 -9.39 18.10
N VAL A 75 7.66 -10.21 17.05
CA VAL A 75 8.10 -9.89 15.69
C VAL A 75 7.00 -10.28 14.71
N GLU A 76 6.74 -9.42 13.73
CA GLU A 76 5.86 -9.78 12.63
C GLU A 76 6.57 -10.77 11.70
N ILE A 77 5.95 -11.91 11.45
CA ILE A 77 6.45 -12.95 10.53
C ILE A 77 5.67 -13.01 9.22
N THR A 78 4.45 -12.47 9.21
CA THR A 78 3.62 -12.34 8.01
C THR A 78 2.82 -11.04 8.10
N ALA A 79 2.96 -10.17 7.12
CA ALA A 79 2.15 -8.97 7.01
C ALA A 79 0.77 -9.28 6.38
N PRO A 80 -0.26 -8.45 6.65
CA PRO A 80 -1.53 -8.53 5.93
C PRO A 80 -1.34 -8.37 4.42
N GLU A 81 -2.27 -8.90 3.65
CA GLU A 81 -2.24 -8.78 2.18
C GLU A 81 -2.15 -7.31 1.75
N GLY A 82 -1.23 -7.02 0.84
CA GLY A 82 -1.00 -5.67 0.34
C GLY A 82 -0.12 -4.79 1.22
N MET A 83 0.36 -5.30 2.35
CA MET A 83 1.24 -4.57 3.26
C MET A 83 2.68 -5.06 3.16
N VAL A 84 3.59 -4.20 3.56
CA VAL A 84 5.02 -4.53 3.70
C VAL A 84 5.24 -5.03 5.12
N ILE A 85 5.94 -6.15 5.26
CA ILE A 85 6.26 -6.72 6.58
C ILE A 85 7.10 -5.74 7.40
N ASN A 86 6.68 -5.52 8.65
CA ASN A 86 7.46 -4.77 9.63
C ASN A 86 8.33 -5.74 10.45
N LYS A 87 9.63 -5.75 10.19
CA LYS A 87 10.60 -6.63 10.85
C LYS A 87 11.14 -6.06 12.17
N GLU A 88 10.59 -4.96 12.65
CA GLU A 88 10.99 -4.40 13.95
C GLU A 88 10.60 -5.36 15.07
N ALA A 89 11.55 -5.63 15.96
CA ALA A 89 11.34 -6.46 17.12
C ALA A 89 10.90 -5.60 18.30
N HIS A 90 9.75 -5.91 18.88
CA HIS A 90 9.22 -5.21 20.05
C HIS A 90 9.44 -6.04 21.30
N GLU A 91 10.15 -5.47 22.27
CA GLU A 91 10.30 -6.09 23.59
C GLU A 91 9.08 -5.76 24.45
N VAL A 92 8.52 -6.78 25.10
CA VAL A 92 7.41 -6.66 26.04
C VAL A 92 7.76 -7.40 27.32
N GLU A 93 7.32 -6.89 28.45
CA GLU A 93 7.59 -7.47 29.77
C GLU A 93 6.29 -7.71 30.52
N LEU A 94 6.10 -8.95 30.97
CA LEU A 94 5.03 -9.35 31.89
C LEU A 94 5.59 -9.31 33.32
N THR A 95 5.16 -8.32 34.08
CA THR A 95 5.66 -8.10 35.44
C THR A 95 4.62 -8.47 36.49
N TYR A 96 5.08 -8.78 37.68
CA TYR A 96 4.20 -9.07 38.82
C TYR A 96 3.38 -7.83 39.21
N ALA A 97 2.05 -7.97 39.17
CA ALA A 97 1.10 -6.88 39.42
C ALA A 97 0.48 -6.87 40.83
N GLY A 98 0.97 -7.75 41.75
CA GLY A 98 0.47 -7.88 43.11
C GLY A 98 -0.38 -9.13 43.34
N GLN A 99 -0.67 -9.43 44.63
CA GLN A 99 -1.29 -10.69 45.05
C GLN A 99 -2.76 -10.85 44.65
N GLU A 100 -3.41 -9.73 44.29
CA GLU A 100 -4.84 -9.73 43.96
C GLU A 100 -5.08 -9.79 42.44
N VAL A 101 -4.01 -9.77 41.63
CA VAL A 101 -4.08 -9.82 40.18
C VAL A 101 -3.71 -11.21 39.69
N SER A 102 -4.69 -11.91 39.14
CA SER A 102 -4.48 -13.28 38.62
C SER A 102 -3.79 -13.31 37.27
N VAL A 103 -4.03 -12.31 36.41
CA VAL A 103 -3.44 -12.16 35.07
C VAL A 103 -2.99 -10.72 34.88
N THR A 104 -1.72 -10.52 34.53
CA THR A 104 -1.19 -9.24 34.12
C THR A 104 -1.19 -9.15 32.58
N GLU A 105 -1.43 -7.99 32.05
CA GLU A 105 -1.48 -7.78 30.60
C GLU A 105 -0.48 -6.67 30.20
N THR A 106 0.13 -6.82 29.05
CA THR A 106 0.91 -5.79 28.38
C THR A 106 0.51 -5.77 26.91
N ALA A 107 0.73 -4.66 26.24
CA ALA A 107 0.38 -4.50 24.83
C ALA A 107 1.51 -3.82 24.06
N THR A 108 1.61 -4.18 22.79
CA THR A 108 2.45 -3.49 21.81
C THR A 108 1.65 -3.28 20.54
N SER A 109 2.08 -2.34 19.71
CA SER A 109 1.41 -2.02 18.45
C SER A 109 2.42 -1.93 17.32
N PHE A 110 2.01 -2.42 16.15
CA PHE A 110 2.77 -2.37 14.92
C PHE A 110 2.00 -1.59 13.87
N VAL A 111 2.73 -0.92 13.00
CA VAL A 111 2.18 -0.24 11.84
C VAL A 111 2.86 -0.80 10.60
N ASN A 112 2.07 -1.24 9.63
CA ASN A 112 2.59 -1.70 8.35
C ASN A 112 2.39 -0.60 7.30
N ASP A 113 3.43 -0.37 6.52
CA ASP A 113 3.31 0.40 5.29
C ASP A 113 2.63 -0.45 4.22
N ARG A 114 1.74 0.17 3.44
CA ARG A 114 1.18 -0.51 2.26
C ARG A 114 2.22 -0.66 1.16
N GLN A 115 2.13 -1.72 0.39
CA GLN A 115 2.93 -1.89 -0.81
C GLN A 115 2.54 -0.79 -1.84
N LYS A 116 3.55 -0.06 -2.32
CA LYS A 116 3.37 1.01 -3.32
C LYS A 116 3.58 0.48 -4.72
N VAL A 117 2.80 1.00 -5.65
CA VAL A 117 2.89 0.66 -7.08
C VAL A 117 3.35 1.89 -7.85
N THR A 118 4.28 1.69 -8.77
CA THR A 118 4.72 2.72 -9.72
C THR A 118 4.34 2.30 -11.12
N VAL A 119 3.65 3.16 -11.85
CA VAL A 119 3.35 2.96 -13.27
C VAL A 119 4.20 3.93 -14.09
N SER A 120 4.99 3.41 -15.00
CA SER A 120 5.77 4.17 -15.96
C SER A 120 5.21 3.99 -17.37
N LEU A 121 5.26 5.05 -18.15
CA LEU A 121 4.82 5.10 -19.52
C LEU A 121 5.97 5.54 -20.42
N GLU A 122 6.09 4.90 -21.59
CA GLU A 122 7.01 5.32 -22.65
C GLU A 122 6.23 5.39 -23.97
N LYS A 123 6.33 6.54 -24.63
CA LYS A 123 5.77 6.79 -25.98
C LYS A 123 6.90 7.05 -26.94
N THR A 124 6.87 6.38 -28.07
CA THR A 124 7.81 6.62 -29.18
C THR A 124 7.07 7.22 -30.37
N ILE A 125 7.75 8.06 -31.13
CA ILE A 125 7.26 8.65 -32.38
C ILE A 125 8.21 8.23 -33.49
N GLU A 126 7.66 7.90 -34.67
CA GLU A 126 8.46 7.76 -35.88
C GLU A 126 9.06 9.10 -36.27
N LYS A 127 10.33 9.11 -36.60
CA LYS A 127 11.03 10.31 -37.07
C LYS A 127 11.01 10.41 -38.59
N ASN A 128 10.70 11.57 -39.07
CA ASN A 128 10.78 11.87 -40.50
C ASN A 128 11.28 13.30 -40.72
N ASP A 129 12.54 13.42 -41.17
CA ASP A 129 13.22 14.71 -41.34
C ASP A 129 12.62 15.54 -42.47
N ILE A 130 12.04 14.90 -43.51
CA ILE A 130 11.43 15.61 -44.66
C ILE A 130 10.18 16.34 -44.22
N PHE A 131 9.37 15.74 -43.34
CA PHE A 131 8.13 16.33 -42.83
C PHE A 131 8.30 16.95 -41.44
N ASN A 132 9.53 17.00 -40.93
CA ASN A 132 9.87 17.50 -39.60
C ASN A 132 9.05 16.83 -38.44
N ILE A 133 8.78 15.55 -38.58
CA ILE A 133 8.07 14.74 -37.58
C ILE A 133 9.09 14.12 -36.64
N GLY A 134 8.83 14.19 -35.32
CA GLY A 134 9.67 13.60 -34.27
C GLY A 134 10.97 14.35 -33.98
N ASN A 135 11.12 15.60 -34.52
CA ASN A 135 12.26 16.44 -34.32
C ASN A 135 11.96 17.71 -33.47
N GLY A 136 10.73 17.86 -32.99
CA GLY A 136 10.25 19.01 -32.23
C GLY A 136 9.66 18.65 -30.87
N ASP A 137 8.72 19.47 -30.45
CA ASP A 137 8.09 19.39 -29.11
C ASP A 137 6.80 18.52 -29.09
N GLU A 138 6.59 17.68 -30.12
CA GLU A 138 5.35 16.90 -30.28
C GLU A 138 5.03 16.06 -29.05
N MET A 139 6.07 15.54 -28.37
CA MET A 139 5.88 14.77 -27.12
C MET A 139 5.22 15.58 -25.99
N LYS A 140 5.43 16.91 -25.97
CA LYS A 140 4.86 17.79 -24.94
C LYS A 140 3.34 17.99 -25.10
N ASN A 141 2.83 17.79 -26.33
CA ASN A 141 1.43 17.95 -26.67
C ASN A 141 0.62 16.65 -26.44
N ILE A 142 1.32 15.56 -26.13
CA ILE A 142 0.69 14.26 -25.86
C ILE A 142 0.41 14.12 -24.36
N SER A 143 -0.82 13.76 -24.02
CA SER A 143 -1.21 13.49 -22.65
C SER A 143 -2.00 12.20 -22.55
N PHE A 144 -1.85 11.52 -21.40
CA PHE A 144 -2.57 10.32 -21.06
C PHE A 144 -3.38 10.53 -19.79
N GLY A 145 -4.47 9.78 -19.63
CA GLY A 145 -5.21 9.68 -18.39
C GLY A 145 -5.00 8.31 -17.76
N LEU A 146 -4.76 8.28 -16.45
CA LEU A 146 -4.84 7.08 -15.64
C LEU A 146 -6.26 6.98 -15.09
N PHE A 147 -6.91 5.85 -15.34
CA PHE A 147 -8.30 5.60 -14.94
C PHE A 147 -8.40 4.33 -14.10
N ALA A 148 -9.36 4.31 -13.18
CA ALA A 148 -9.77 3.09 -12.50
C ALA A 148 -10.53 2.19 -13.50
N ALA A 149 -10.15 0.91 -13.63
CA ALA A 149 -10.86 -0.04 -14.48
C ALA A 149 -12.10 -0.62 -13.79
N GLU A 150 -12.16 -0.53 -12.48
CA GLU A 150 -13.24 -0.98 -11.62
C GLU A 150 -13.51 0.04 -10.51
N GLU A 151 -14.62 -0.08 -9.80
CA GLU A 151 -14.88 0.77 -8.64
C GLU A 151 -13.91 0.43 -7.51
N LEU A 152 -13.22 1.45 -7.00
CA LEU A 152 -12.29 1.34 -5.88
C LEU A 152 -12.93 1.99 -4.65
N VAL A 153 -13.17 1.20 -3.60
CA VAL A 153 -13.83 1.68 -2.38
C VAL A 153 -12.83 1.72 -1.23
N SER A 154 -12.73 2.87 -0.57
CA SER A 154 -11.91 3.02 0.65
C SER A 154 -12.63 2.45 1.89
N ALA A 155 -11.89 2.28 2.99
CA ALA A 155 -12.47 1.84 4.27
C ALA A 155 -13.56 2.79 4.81
N SER A 156 -13.48 4.09 4.50
CA SER A 156 -14.50 5.10 4.87
C SER A 156 -15.72 5.11 3.97
N GLY A 157 -15.74 4.30 2.92
CA GLY A 157 -16.82 4.28 1.93
C GLY A 157 -16.69 5.33 0.82
N THR A 158 -15.59 6.10 0.79
CA THR A 158 -15.29 6.97 -0.35
C THR A 158 -14.89 6.10 -1.53
N SER A 159 -15.51 6.31 -2.70
CA SER A 159 -15.23 5.51 -3.87
C SER A 159 -14.68 6.32 -5.04
N ILE A 160 -13.84 5.67 -5.84
CA ILE A 160 -13.48 6.09 -7.19
C ILE A 160 -14.27 5.18 -8.13
N PRO A 161 -15.21 5.71 -8.92
CA PRO A 161 -16.03 4.87 -9.80
C PRO A 161 -15.18 4.25 -10.90
N ALA A 162 -15.68 3.18 -11.50
CA ALA A 162 -15.14 2.66 -12.76
C ALA A 162 -15.09 3.78 -13.80
N ASP A 163 -14.04 3.81 -14.62
CA ASP A 163 -13.71 4.88 -15.56
C ASP A 163 -13.42 6.26 -14.91
N GLY A 164 -13.27 6.31 -13.59
CA GLY A 164 -12.87 7.53 -12.87
C GLY A 164 -11.44 7.93 -13.21
N LEU A 165 -11.24 9.18 -13.68
CA LEU A 165 -9.92 9.74 -13.95
C LEU A 165 -9.18 10.03 -12.64
N ILE A 166 -7.99 9.47 -12.49
CA ILE A 166 -7.15 9.64 -11.29
C ILE A 166 -6.07 10.70 -11.56
N GLU A 167 -5.35 10.59 -12.67
CA GLU A 167 -4.24 11.48 -12.99
C GLU A 167 -4.15 11.74 -14.49
N ILE A 168 -3.77 12.97 -14.85
CA ILE A 168 -3.35 13.32 -16.22
C ILE A 168 -1.84 13.26 -16.28
N ILE A 169 -1.34 12.41 -17.15
CA ILE A 169 0.07 12.12 -17.32
C ILE A 169 0.59 12.90 -18.54
N SER A 170 1.55 13.80 -18.31
CA SER A 170 2.27 14.49 -19.37
C SER A 170 3.62 13.85 -19.59
N LEU A 171 4.01 13.70 -20.84
CA LEU A 171 5.31 13.12 -21.21
C LEU A 171 6.44 14.15 -21.04
N SER A 172 7.61 13.64 -20.71
CA SER A 172 8.87 14.38 -20.85
C SER A 172 9.27 14.48 -22.33
N GLU A 173 10.26 15.31 -22.64
CA GLU A 173 10.82 15.43 -23.99
C GLU A 173 11.32 14.09 -24.57
N ASN A 174 11.69 13.16 -23.70
CA ASN A 174 12.13 11.81 -24.07
C ASN A 174 10.96 10.80 -24.22
N GLY A 175 9.71 11.26 -24.19
CA GLY A 175 8.55 10.40 -24.30
C GLY A 175 8.26 9.54 -23.06
N LYS A 176 8.86 9.85 -21.91
CA LYS A 176 8.70 9.08 -20.68
C LYS A 176 7.90 9.85 -19.64
N ALA A 177 7.11 9.12 -18.89
CA ALA A 177 6.41 9.63 -17.71
C ALA A 177 6.27 8.56 -16.64
N VAL A 178 6.10 9.02 -15.40
CA VAL A 178 5.79 8.18 -14.23
C VAL A 178 4.62 8.83 -13.52
N ILE A 179 3.65 8.05 -13.08
CA ILE A 179 2.54 8.55 -12.26
C ILE A 179 3.06 9.15 -10.96
N LYS A 180 2.41 10.22 -10.51
CA LYS A 180 2.74 10.92 -9.25
C LYS A 180 1.79 10.53 -8.13
N THR A 181 0.55 10.19 -8.46
CA THR A 181 -0.47 9.78 -7.51
C THR A 181 -0.15 8.39 -6.99
N GLU A 182 -0.11 8.25 -5.67
CA GLU A 182 -0.10 6.92 -5.06
C GLU A 182 -1.46 6.26 -5.27
N ILE A 183 -1.47 5.09 -5.92
CA ILE A 183 -2.69 4.35 -6.19
C ILE A 183 -2.81 3.13 -5.28
N PRO A 184 -4.03 2.78 -4.80
CA PRO A 184 -4.29 1.56 -4.04
C PRO A 184 -4.19 0.32 -4.94
N PHE A 185 -4.30 -0.87 -4.34
CA PHE A 185 -4.53 -2.08 -5.11
C PHE A 185 -5.83 -1.97 -5.90
N GLY A 186 -5.81 -2.49 -7.13
CA GLY A 186 -6.95 -2.48 -8.02
C GLY A 186 -6.52 -2.58 -9.48
N SER A 187 -7.49 -2.58 -10.36
CA SER A 187 -7.28 -2.63 -11.80
C SER A 187 -7.33 -1.22 -12.38
N TYR A 188 -6.37 -0.91 -13.25
CA TYR A 188 -6.21 0.41 -13.86
C TYR A 188 -5.96 0.29 -15.34
N TYR A 189 -6.27 1.35 -16.09
CA TYR A 189 -5.85 1.46 -17.47
C TYR A 189 -5.38 2.88 -17.79
N VAL A 190 -4.54 2.98 -18.81
CA VAL A 190 -4.03 4.25 -19.33
C VAL A 190 -4.62 4.49 -20.72
N LYS A 191 -5.12 5.70 -20.97
CA LYS A 191 -5.71 6.08 -22.23
C LYS A 191 -5.10 7.41 -22.70
N GLU A 192 -4.75 7.49 -23.97
CA GLU A 192 -4.31 8.73 -24.61
C GLU A 192 -5.49 9.71 -24.67
N LEU A 193 -5.30 10.92 -24.13
CA LEU A 193 -6.32 11.98 -24.07
C LEU A 193 -6.14 13.04 -25.15
N ALA A 194 -4.88 13.38 -25.42
CA ALA A 194 -4.52 14.35 -26.43
C ALA A 194 -3.26 13.90 -27.16
N THR A 195 -3.20 14.21 -28.43
CA THR A 195 -2.06 13.95 -29.29
C THR A 195 -1.71 15.23 -30.06
N ASP A 196 -0.50 15.30 -30.60
CA ASP A 196 -0.07 16.39 -31.48
C ASP A 196 -0.86 16.40 -32.79
N GLU A 197 -1.07 17.56 -33.40
CA GLU A 197 -1.83 17.71 -34.64
C GLU A 197 -1.25 16.96 -35.83
N HIS A 198 0.05 16.61 -35.77
CA HIS A 198 0.74 15.84 -36.81
C HIS A 198 0.62 14.32 -36.59
N LEU A 199 0.00 13.89 -35.46
CA LEU A 199 -0.20 12.50 -35.06
C LEU A 199 -1.68 12.16 -35.07
N SER A 200 -2.02 10.92 -35.33
CA SER A 200 -3.40 10.44 -35.26
C SER A 200 -3.65 9.66 -33.98
N LEU A 201 -4.78 9.91 -33.32
CA LEU A 201 -5.28 9.04 -32.26
C LEU A 201 -5.67 7.70 -32.86
N ILE A 202 -4.88 6.67 -32.58
CA ILE A 202 -5.24 5.29 -32.94
C ILE A 202 -6.05 4.73 -31.78
N HIS A 203 -7.35 4.49 -32.02
CA HIS A 203 -8.16 3.71 -31.11
C HIS A 203 -7.80 2.23 -31.29
N ILE A 204 -7.14 1.68 -30.31
CA ILE A 204 -6.92 0.23 -30.19
C ILE A 204 -8.00 -0.34 -29.26
#